data_5047f882a68af296b01ae997f51c7ebb
#
_entry.id   5047f882a68af296b01ae997f51c7ebb
#
_cell.length_a   1.000
_cell.length_b   1.000
_cell.length_c   1.000
_cell.angle_alpha   90.00
_cell.angle_beta   90.00
_cell.angle_gamma   90.00
#
_symmetry.space_group_name_H-M   'P 1'
#
loop_
_entity.id
_entity.type
_entity.pdbx_description
1 polymer ?
#
loop_
_entity_poly.entity_id
_entity_poly.type
_entity_poly.pdbx_seq_one_letter_code
_entity_poly.pdbx_strand_id
1 'polypeptide(L)'
;KVIKTKPSEKELEEEKFDFSFVVVVATSESMGSIQQKIENISEVKKVELMTLYSQEETTDAHTEDITKGKNVDPTNKNTIQQKKNESLKTGQSIRVNIERLDNLMNLVGELIINKIRLNQLATSIKSKDLEEALGTLDRLTNEIQTEVMGSRMVPIDQIFSRFPRMIRDLAKSEGKQINLMIEGKEIELDRTVLDEIGDPLVHLLRNAVDHGIESPQERAKAGKSPEGLVRLAASRQRNTVLIEVQDDGKGMDPSKLRDAAVKKGLMSKEEVSKLSDEEALNLIFLPGFSTNSVITDVSGRGVGMDVAKTKIESLGGNVSVRSVLGEGSIVTLQLPLTIAIIQSLMIKTAGETYAIPLNNVVRDVGIKSQDIKTIEGQEVILLRGEVLPLLRLNSILDCPVEVDDKENLIVVVVEKMGNHFGFVVDELLGQQEVIIKSLDSKVLRSLKGFAGATILGDGTVCLILDIGTLV
;
A
#
# COMPACT_ATOMS: atom_id res chain seq x y z
N LYS A 1 -38.16 -11.79 -8.79
CA LYS A 1 -37.28 -12.24 -7.69
C LYS A 1 -36.76 -11.04 -6.95
N VAL A 2 -36.91 -10.98 -5.63
CA VAL A 2 -36.31 -9.94 -4.79
C VAL A 2 -34.79 -10.17 -4.74
N ILE A 3 -34.03 -9.11 -5.00
CA ILE A 3 -32.55 -9.15 -5.00
C ILE A 3 -32.02 -8.54 -3.71
N LYS A 4 -32.63 -7.43 -3.25
CA LYS A 4 -32.17 -6.69 -2.08
C LYS A 4 -33.30 -5.87 -1.50
N THR A 5 -33.33 -5.76 -0.17
CA THR A 5 -34.27 -4.90 0.57
C THR A 5 -33.48 -3.97 1.50
N LYS A 6 -34.05 -2.81 1.80
CA LYS A 6 -33.55 -1.90 2.82
C LYS A 6 -34.74 -1.26 3.53
N PRO A 7 -35.01 -1.58 4.80
CA PRO A 7 -34.24 -2.48 5.69
C PRO A 7 -34.18 -3.94 5.21
N SER A 8 -33.51 -4.82 5.94
CA SER A 8 -33.36 -6.21 5.58
C SER A 8 -34.71 -6.95 5.56
N GLU A 9 -34.79 -8.08 4.88
CA GLU A 9 -36.02 -8.89 4.74
C GLU A 9 -36.60 -9.27 6.12
N LYS A 10 -35.73 -9.60 7.08
CA LYS A 10 -36.11 -9.92 8.46
C LYS A 10 -36.64 -8.73 9.24
N GLU A 11 -36.08 -7.54 9.05
CA GLU A 11 -36.57 -6.30 9.68
C GLU A 11 -37.89 -5.84 9.06
N LEU A 12 -38.14 -6.13 7.77
CA LEU A 12 -39.44 -5.90 7.12
C LEU A 12 -40.51 -6.83 7.66
N GLU A 13 -40.20 -8.13 7.89
CA GLU A 13 -41.10 -9.10 8.50
C GLU A 13 -41.43 -8.76 9.96
N GLU A 14 -40.45 -8.17 10.70
CA GLU A 14 -40.63 -7.74 12.07
C GLU A 14 -41.21 -6.32 12.20
N GLU A 15 -41.66 -5.72 11.09
CA GLU A 15 -42.21 -4.35 11.01
C GLU A 15 -41.30 -3.27 11.58
N LYS A 16 -39.98 -3.49 11.53
CA LYS A 16 -38.93 -2.58 12.04
C LYS A 16 -38.51 -1.57 10.98
N PHE A 17 -39.43 -0.84 10.45
CA PHE A 17 -39.15 0.28 9.51
C PHE A 17 -40.15 1.40 9.76
N ASP A 18 -39.73 2.66 9.46
CA ASP A 18 -40.59 3.82 9.70
C ASP A 18 -41.75 3.91 8.67
N PHE A 19 -41.60 4.76 7.65
CA PHE A 19 -42.69 5.01 6.67
C PHE A 19 -42.32 4.67 5.23
N SER A 20 -41.09 4.16 5.02
CA SER A 20 -40.61 3.85 3.67
C SER A 20 -39.57 2.73 3.68
N PHE A 21 -39.57 1.93 2.63
CA PHE A 21 -38.57 0.92 2.38
C PHE A 21 -38.27 0.82 0.89
N VAL A 22 -37.11 0.25 0.57
CA VAL A 22 -36.62 0.07 -0.81
C VAL A 22 -36.49 -1.41 -1.10
N VAL A 23 -37.08 -1.87 -2.22
CA VAL A 23 -36.95 -3.25 -2.69
C VAL A 23 -36.40 -3.24 -4.10
N VAL A 24 -35.31 -3.99 -4.32
CA VAL A 24 -34.74 -4.23 -5.65
C VAL A 24 -35.23 -5.58 -6.15
N VAL A 25 -35.92 -5.59 -7.28
CA VAL A 25 -36.48 -6.79 -7.90
C VAL A 25 -35.93 -7.02 -9.31
N ALA A 26 -35.65 -8.27 -9.66
CA ALA A 26 -35.45 -8.65 -11.05
C ALA A 26 -36.78 -9.27 -11.57
N THR A 27 -37.28 -8.70 -12.64
CA THR A 27 -38.56 -9.11 -13.23
C THR A 27 -38.55 -8.88 -14.73
N SER A 28 -39.35 -9.67 -15.46
CA SER A 28 -39.67 -9.47 -16.88
C SER A 28 -40.94 -8.67 -17.13
N GLU A 29 -41.65 -8.26 -16.06
CA GLU A 29 -42.88 -7.46 -16.19
C GLU A 29 -42.53 -5.98 -16.44
N SER A 30 -43.44 -5.30 -17.15
CA SER A 30 -43.29 -3.85 -17.42
C SER A 30 -43.46 -3.02 -16.14
N MET A 31 -42.81 -1.85 -16.09
CA MET A 31 -42.85 -0.94 -14.95
C MET A 31 -44.28 -0.58 -14.56
N GLY A 32 -45.16 -0.32 -15.57
CA GLY A 32 -46.58 0.02 -15.32
C GLY A 32 -47.37 -1.11 -14.66
N SER A 33 -47.12 -2.37 -15.03
CA SER A 33 -47.75 -3.54 -14.40
C SER A 33 -47.32 -3.70 -12.94
N ILE A 34 -46.05 -3.46 -12.65
CA ILE A 34 -45.51 -3.56 -11.29
C ILE A 34 -46.04 -2.43 -10.41
N GLN A 35 -46.05 -1.20 -10.93
CA GLN A 35 -46.60 -0.05 -10.23
C GLN A 35 -48.06 -0.28 -9.83
N GLN A 36 -48.87 -0.73 -10.76
CA GLN A 36 -50.31 -0.99 -10.52
C GLN A 36 -50.54 -2.12 -9.50
N LYS A 37 -49.69 -3.16 -9.51
CA LYS A 37 -49.76 -4.26 -8.53
C LYS A 37 -49.41 -3.77 -7.12
N ILE A 38 -48.42 -2.89 -6.98
CA ILE A 38 -47.97 -2.40 -5.66
C ILE A 38 -48.93 -1.32 -5.13
N GLU A 39 -49.45 -0.43 -5.98
CA GLU A 39 -50.43 0.61 -5.59
C GLU A 39 -51.78 0.01 -5.15
N ASN A 40 -52.12 -1.21 -5.57
CA ASN A 40 -53.31 -1.96 -5.13
C ASN A 40 -53.14 -2.56 -3.71
N ILE A 41 -51.98 -2.45 -3.06
CA ILE A 41 -51.79 -2.88 -1.68
C ILE A 41 -52.34 -1.79 -0.76
N SER A 42 -53.28 -2.13 0.11
CA SER A 42 -54.08 -1.19 0.89
C SER A 42 -53.31 -0.24 1.82
N GLU A 43 -52.06 -0.54 2.12
CA GLU A 43 -51.20 0.23 3.04
C GLU A 43 -50.13 1.06 2.33
N VAL A 44 -50.00 0.94 1.01
CA VAL A 44 -49.01 1.67 0.22
C VAL A 44 -49.60 3.00 -0.26
N LYS A 45 -49.03 4.12 0.15
CA LYS A 45 -49.46 5.46 -0.22
C LYS A 45 -48.80 6.01 -1.48
N LYS A 46 -47.57 5.63 -1.76
CA LYS A 46 -46.80 6.13 -2.91
C LYS A 46 -45.74 5.11 -3.31
N VAL A 47 -45.62 4.90 -4.62
CA VAL A 47 -44.60 4.03 -5.20
C VAL A 47 -43.75 4.85 -6.17
N GLU A 48 -42.46 4.80 -6.01
CA GLU A 48 -41.48 5.36 -6.96
C GLU A 48 -40.66 4.20 -7.56
N LEU A 49 -40.74 4.06 -8.89
CA LEU A 49 -40.02 3.02 -9.61
C LEU A 49 -38.84 3.63 -10.35
N MET A 50 -37.66 3.02 -10.23
CA MET A 50 -36.45 3.37 -10.99
C MET A 50 -35.88 2.11 -11.65
N THR A 51 -35.59 2.19 -12.95
CA THR A 51 -34.85 1.14 -13.64
C THR A 51 -33.35 1.26 -13.30
N LEU A 52 -32.78 0.18 -12.84
CA LEU A 52 -31.32 0.08 -12.62
C LEU A 52 -30.56 -0.28 -13.92
N TYR A 53 -31.30 -0.74 -14.95
CA TYR A 53 -30.75 -1.07 -16.27
C TYR A 53 -31.75 -0.70 -17.36
N SER A 54 -31.35 0.03 -18.40
CA SER A 54 -32.04 0.15 -19.67
C SER A 54 -31.51 -0.91 -20.62
N GLN A 55 -32.34 -1.90 -20.99
CA GLN A 55 -32.08 -2.68 -22.20
C GLN A 55 -32.57 -1.83 -23.40
N GLU A 56 -31.66 -1.51 -24.30
CA GLU A 56 -32.05 -1.08 -25.65
C GLU A 56 -32.58 -2.31 -26.39
N GLU A 57 -33.89 -2.33 -26.57
CA GLU A 57 -34.54 -3.23 -27.54
C GLU A 57 -34.31 -2.65 -28.94
N THR A 58 -33.54 -3.36 -29.74
CA THR A 58 -33.57 -3.26 -31.20
C THR A 58 -34.89 -3.83 -31.70
N THR A 59 -35.75 -3.01 -32.24
CA THR A 59 -36.81 -3.48 -33.16
C THR A 59 -36.82 -2.60 -34.36
N ASP A 60 -36.54 -3.24 -35.47
CA ASP A 60 -36.78 -2.78 -36.85
C ASP A 60 -38.26 -2.69 -37.15
N ALA A 61 -38.56 -1.78 -38.06
CA ALA A 61 -39.53 -1.84 -39.12
C ALA A 61 -40.93 -1.20 -38.96
N HIS A 62 -41.06 -0.28 -39.82
CA HIS A 62 -42.18 0.03 -40.70
C HIS A 62 -43.42 0.87 -40.24
N THR A 63 -43.44 1.99 -40.92
CA THR A 63 -44.46 2.57 -41.85
C THR A 63 -45.68 3.31 -41.28
N GLU A 64 -45.81 4.49 -41.91
CA GLU A 64 -47.05 5.19 -42.29
C GLU A 64 -47.87 5.86 -41.17
N ASP A 65 -48.42 6.97 -41.32
CA ASP A 65 -48.54 8.08 -42.29
C ASP A 65 -49.51 9.12 -41.66
N ILE A 66 -49.45 10.33 -42.22
CA ILE A 66 -50.56 11.27 -42.34
C ILE A 66 -50.91 12.29 -41.24
N THR A 67 -50.45 13.46 -41.51
CA THR A 67 -51.11 14.75 -41.81
C THR A 67 -51.56 15.72 -40.74
N LYS A 68 -51.20 16.95 -41.09
CA LYS A 68 -51.85 18.29 -40.89
C LYS A 68 -51.53 18.99 -39.59
N GLY A 69 -51.04 20.14 -39.58
CA GLY A 69 -50.90 21.26 -40.49
C GLY A 69 -51.04 22.58 -39.76
N LYS A 70 -50.28 23.52 -40.23
CA LYS A 70 -50.41 24.98 -40.25
C LYS A 70 -49.32 25.76 -39.53
N ASN A 71 -48.45 26.28 -40.36
CA ASN A 71 -48.21 27.71 -40.66
C ASN A 71 -48.18 28.67 -39.46
N VAL A 72 -47.11 29.40 -39.32
CA VAL A 72 -46.88 30.74 -39.87
C VAL A 72 -45.46 31.21 -39.56
N ASP A 73 -44.89 31.79 -40.49
CA ASP A 73 -43.69 32.38 -41.01
C ASP A 73 -42.98 33.49 -40.15
N PRO A 74 -41.91 34.07 -40.66
CA PRO A 74 -40.60 34.17 -40.02
C PRO A 74 -40.21 35.62 -39.68
N THR A 75 -39.20 35.73 -38.88
CA THR A 75 -38.16 36.77 -38.97
C THR A 75 -37.42 36.91 -37.62
N ASN A 76 -36.21 36.49 -37.51
CA ASN A 76 -35.06 37.37 -37.34
C ASN A 76 -33.77 36.61 -37.36
N LYS A 77 -32.85 37.11 -38.13
CA LYS A 77 -31.51 36.67 -38.36
C LYS A 77 -30.58 37.09 -37.20
N ASN A 78 -29.53 36.27 -37.07
CA ASN A 78 -28.22 36.56 -36.47
C ASN A 78 -28.04 36.19 -34.99
N THR A 79 -27.38 35.11 -34.69
CA THR A 79 -25.93 35.03 -34.51
C THR A 79 -25.58 33.59 -34.19
N ILE A 80 -24.92 32.94 -35.14
CA ILE A 80 -24.38 31.61 -34.99
C ILE A 80 -23.04 31.77 -34.22
N GLN A 81 -23.06 31.48 -32.95
CA GLN A 81 -21.82 31.07 -32.27
C GLN A 81 -21.82 29.54 -32.18
N GLN A 82 -20.92 28.97 -32.92
CA GLN A 82 -20.54 27.58 -32.85
C GLN A 82 -20.07 27.24 -31.43
N LYS A 83 -20.94 26.71 -30.59
CA LYS A 83 -20.51 25.87 -29.48
C LYS A 83 -20.24 24.50 -30.06
N LYS A 84 -18.95 24.22 -30.25
CA LYS A 84 -18.41 22.89 -30.45
C LYS A 84 -18.94 21.97 -29.35
N ASN A 85 -19.85 21.08 -29.70
CA ASN A 85 -20.23 19.96 -28.84
C ASN A 85 -18.96 19.08 -28.70
N GLU A 86 -18.19 19.28 -27.66
CA GLU A 86 -17.38 18.23 -27.11
C GLU A 86 -18.36 17.21 -26.52
N SER A 87 -18.68 16.20 -27.32
CA SER A 87 -19.27 14.97 -26.82
C SER A 87 -18.31 14.40 -25.80
N LEU A 88 -18.60 14.59 -24.53
CA LEU A 88 -18.03 13.80 -23.45
C LEU A 88 -18.17 12.33 -23.88
N LYS A 89 -17.08 11.71 -24.23
CA LYS A 89 -17.00 10.26 -24.36
C LYS A 89 -17.34 9.72 -22.98
N THR A 90 -18.61 9.37 -22.76
CA THR A 90 -19.02 8.52 -21.64
C THR A 90 -18.22 7.23 -21.79
N GLY A 91 -17.18 7.09 -20.98
CA GLY A 91 -16.37 5.89 -20.95
C GLY A 91 -17.31 4.72 -20.65
N GLN A 92 -17.35 3.74 -21.54
CA GLN A 92 -18.05 2.48 -21.28
C GLN A 92 -17.33 1.82 -20.09
N SER A 93 -17.92 1.87 -18.90
CA SER A 93 -17.41 1.17 -17.75
C SER A 93 -17.96 -0.26 -17.74
N ILE A 94 -17.09 -1.24 -17.74
CA ILE A 94 -17.43 -2.65 -17.58
C ILE A 94 -17.21 -3.03 -16.11
N ARG A 95 -18.22 -3.61 -15.47
CA ARG A 95 -18.05 -4.18 -14.12
C ARG A 95 -17.42 -5.55 -14.23
N VAL A 96 -16.20 -5.67 -13.75
CA VAL A 96 -15.47 -6.94 -13.67
C VAL A 96 -15.52 -7.45 -12.22
N ASN A 97 -15.69 -8.77 -12.03
CA ASN A 97 -15.58 -9.39 -10.71
C ASN A 97 -14.12 -9.30 -10.25
N ILE A 98 -13.91 -8.80 -9.03
CA ILE A 98 -12.60 -8.61 -8.41
C ILE A 98 -11.82 -9.92 -8.34
N GLU A 99 -12.47 -11.03 -7.95
CA GLU A 99 -11.84 -12.36 -7.90
C GLU A 99 -11.24 -12.79 -9.26
N ARG A 100 -11.86 -12.36 -10.37
CA ARG A 100 -11.30 -12.65 -11.71
C ARG A 100 -10.04 -11.83 -11.99
N LEU A 101 -10.00 -10.58 -11.54
CA LEU A 101 -8.80 -9.75 -11.65
C LEU A 101 -7.67 -10.28 -10.79
N ASP A 102 -7.98 -10.73 -9.57
CA ASP A 102 -7.02 -11.37 -8.67
C ASP A 102 -6.45 -12.66 -9.27
N ASN A 103 -7.30 -13.49 -9.88
CA ASN A 103 -6.87 -14.70 -10.58
C ASN A 103 -5.98 -14.37 -11.80
N LEU A 104 -6.33 -13.33 -12.58
CA LEU A 104 -5.47 -12.87 -13.68
C LEU A 104 -4.11 -12.40 -13.17
N MET A 105 -4.06 -11.65 -12.06
CA MET A 105 -2.81 -11.23 -11.44
C MET A 105 -1.96 -12.42 -10.98
N ASN A 106 -2.57 -13.44 -10.40
CA ASN A 106 -1.87 -14.66 -10.01
C ASN A 106 -1.26 -15.37 -11.24
N LEU A 107 -2.04 -15.51 -12.33
CA LEU A 107 -1.56 -16.12 -13.58
C LEU A 107 -0.42 -15.30 -14.21
N VAL A 108 -0.49 -13.97 -14.19
CA VAL A 108 0.61 -13.11 -14.64
C VAL A 108 1.84 -13.30 -13.75
N GLY A 109 1.66 -13.40 -12.44
CA GLY A 109 2.74 -13.72 -11.51
C GLY A 109 3.41 -15.06 -11.81
N GLU A 110 2.63 -16.11 -12.07
CA GLU A 110 3.15 -17.41 -12.49
C GLU A 110 3.87 -17.35 -13.85
N LEU A 111 3.36 -16.54 -14.79
CA LEU A 111 4.01 -16.32 -16.07
C LEU A 111 5.38 -15.65 -15.91
N ILE A 112 5.48 -14.64 -15.03
CA ILE A 112 6.75 -13.97 -14.72
C ILE A 112 7.74 -14.95 -14.08
N ILE A 113 7.30 -15.78 -13.14
CA ILE A 113 8.15 -16.79 -12.50
C ILE A 113 8.68 -17.79 -13.54
N ASN A 114 7.81 -18.30 -14.44
CA ASN A 114 8.22 -19.23 -15.50
C ASN A 114 9.17 -18.56 -16.51
N LYS A 115 8.96 -17.28 -16.84
CA LYS A 115 9.85 -16.48 -17.68
C LYS A 115 11.26 -16.39 -17.05
N ILE A 116 11.34 -16.07 -15.75
CA ILE A 116 12.61 -16.00 -15.03
C ILE A 116 13.33 -17.35 -15.10
N ARG A 117 12.61 -18.46 -14.86
CA ARG A 117 13.15 -19.81 -14.98
C ARG A 117 13.69 -20.12 -16.38
N LEU A 118 12.94 -19.74 -17.42
CA LEU A 118 13.37 -19.92 -18.81
C LEU A 118 14.65 -19.14 -19.09
N ASN A 119 14.74 -17.88 -18.62
CA ASN A 119 15.95 -17.06 -18.75
C ASN A 119 17.15 -17.71 -18.06
N GLN A 120 16.99 -18.28 -16.85
CA GLN A 120 18.05 -18.99 -16.14
C GLN A 120 18.52 -20.24 -16.92
N LEU A 121 17.60 -21.05 -17.43
CA LEU A 121 17.92 -22.23 -18.24
C LEU A 121 18.63 -21.84 -19.56
N ALA A 122 18.19 -20.76 -20.17
CA ALA A 122 18.77 -20.27 -21.42
C ALA A 122 20.23 -19.78 -21.26
N THR A 123 20.61 -19.30 -20.09
CA THR A 123 21.97 -18.85 -19.81
C THR A 123 23.00 -19.98 -20.02
N SER A 124 22.60 -21.24 -19.83
CA SER A 124 23.41 -22.43 -20.11
C SER A 124 23.46 -22.81 -21.59
N ILE A 125 22.50 -22.31 -22.39
CA ILE A 125 22.34 -22.64 -23.80
C ILE A 125 22.71 -21.39 -24.64
N LYS A 126 23.93 -21.33 -25.14
CA LYS A 126 24.40 -20.21 -25.98
C LYS A 126 23.74 -20.28 -27.37
N SER A 127 22.46 -19.90 -27.48
CA SER A 127 21.71 -19.83 -28.74
C SER A 127 21.15 -18.45 -28.93
N LYS A 128 21.54 -17.78 -30.02
CA LYS A 128 21.08 -16.44 -30.39
C LYS A 128 19.57 -16.40 -30.61
N ASP A 129 19.04 -17.44 -31.27
CA ASP A 129 17.59 -17.53 -31.57
C ASP A 129 16.77 -17.67 -30.31
N LEU A 130 17.31 -18.37 -29.27
CA LEU A 130 16.68 -18.49 -27.96
C LEU A 130 16.69 -17.15 -27.20
N GLU A 131 17.79 -16.41 -27.25
CA GLU A 131 17.90 -15.08 -26.65
C GLU A 131 16.88 -14.09 -27.26
N GLU A 132 16.72 -14.12 -28.60
CA GLU A 132 15.75 -13.26 -29.30
C GLU A 132 14.30 -13.64 -28.95
N ALA A 133 14.00 -14.94 -28.88
CA ALA A 133 12.67 -15.42 -28.47
C ALA A 133 12.34 -15.04 -27.02
N LEU A 134 13.30 -15.16 -26.10
CA LEU A 134 13.14 -14.75 -24.70
C LEU A 134 12.99 -13.23 -24.57
N GLY A 135 13.73 -12.44 -25.33
CA GLY A 135 13.55 -10.99 -25.37
C GLY A 135 12.15 -10.58 -25.83
N THR A 136 11.58 -11.31 -26.80
CA THR A 136 10.19 -11.11 -27.24
C THR A 136 9.19 -11.49 -26.13
N LEU A 137 9.43 -12.61 -25.45
CA LEU A 137 8.62 -13.06 -24.31
C LEU A 137 8.65 -12.06 -23.16
N ASP A 138 9.83 -11.50 -22.86
CA ASP A 138 10.00 -10.45 -21.85
C ASP A 138 9.12 -9.23 -22.13
N ARG A 139 9.18 -8.73 -23.37
CA ARG A 139 8.37 -7.58 -23.78
C ARG A 139 6.86 -7.86 -23.65
N LEU A 140 6.40 -8.99 -24.18
CA LEU A 140 4.98 -9.36 -24.14
C LEU A 140 4.48 -9.56 -22.71
N THR A 141 5.28 -10.22 -21.87
CA THR A 141 4.94 -10.42 -20.45
C THR A 141 4.79 -9.08 -19.72
N ASN A 142 5.71 -8.15 -19.96
CA ASN A 142 5.67 -6.82 -19.36
C ASN A 142 4.46 -6.00 -19.86
N GLU A 143 4.09 -6.13 -21.14
CA GLU A 143 2.88 -5.50 -21.70
C GLU A 143 1.62 -6.09 -21.04
N ILE A 144 1.48 -7.41 -20.96
CA ILE A 144 0.35 -8.08 -20.32
C ILE A 144 0.26 -7.64 -18.84
N GLN A 145 1.38 -7.62 -18.12
CA GLN A 145 1.45 -7.18 -16.74
C GLN A 145 0.90 -5.75 -16.61
N THR A 146 1.34 -4.83 -17.47
CA THR A 146 0.91 -3.42 -17.44
C THR A 146 -0.59 -3.28 -17.69
N GLU A 147 -1.14 -3.99 -18.66
CA GLU A 147 -2.58 -3.95 -18.99
C GLU A 147 -3.46 -4.54 -17.89
N VAL A 148 -3.07 -5.70 -17.35
CA VAL A 148 -3.81 -6.34 -16.25
C VAL A 148 -3.77 -5.47 -15.00
N MET A 149 -2.61 -4.88 -14.69
CA MET A 149 -2.46 -3.94 -13.58
C MET A 149 -3.29 -2.68 -13.77
N GLY A 150 -3.25 -2.08 -14.97
CA GLY A 150 -4.07 -0.91 -15.29
C GLY A 150 -5.57 -1.16 -15.04
N SER A 151 -6.03 -2.38 -15.33
CA SER A 151 -7.42 -2.79 -15.08
C SER A 151 -7.79 -2.93 -13.58
N ARG A 152 -6.79 -3.01 -12.69
CA ARG A 152 -6.96 -3.16 -11.23
C ARG A 152 -6.76 -1.85 -10.46
N MET A 153 -6.29 -0.81 -11.13
CA MET A 153 -6.09 0.49 -10.50
C MET A 153 -7.40 1.12 -10.09
N VAL A 154 -7.41 1.75 -8.92
CA VAL A 154 -8.57 2.46 -8.39
C VAL A 154 -8.14 3.83 -7.87
N PRO A 155 -8.99 4.87 -8.00
CA PRO A 155 -8.67 6.21 -7.48
C PRO A 155 -8.50 6.19 -5.96
N ILE A 156 -7.50 6.92 -5.48
CA ILE A 156 -7.22 7.07 -4.04
C ILE A 156 -8.37 7.75 -3.30
N ASP A 157 -9.26 8.47 -4.01
CA ASP A 157 -10.45 9.09 -3.43
C ASP A 157 -11.34 8.09 -2.67
N GLN A 158 -11.30 6.79 -3.00
CA GLN A 158 -12.04 5.76 -2.26
C GLN A 158 -11.70 5.73 -0.76
N ILE A 159 -10.45 6.03 -0.39
CA ILE A 159 -10.06 6.13 1.02
C ILE A 159 -9.99 7.59 1.51
N PHE A 160 -9.54 8.53 0.68
CA PHE A 160 -9.39 9.93 1.05
C PHE A 160 -10.73 10.60 1.41
N SER A 161 -11.83 10.19 0.78
CA SER A 161 -13.18 10.69 1.06
C SER A 161 -13.67 10.44 2.50
N ARG A 162 -13.05 9.51 3.23
CA ARG A 162 -13.41 9.19 4.64
C ARG A 162 -12.74 10.11 5.66
N PHE A 163 -11.58 10.66 5.33
CA PHE A 163 -10.73 11.41 6.26
C PHE A 163 -11.32 12.76 6.72
N PRO A 164 -12.05 13.54 5.91
CA PRO A 164 -12.62 14.82 6.36
C PRO A 164 -13.55 14.68 7.57
N ARG A 165 -14.35 13.63 7.59
CA ARG A 165 -15.23 13.35 8.75
C ARG A 165 -14.41 12.94 9.96
N MET A 166 -13.48 12.01 9.77
CA MET A 166 -12.62 11.51 10.86
C MET A 166 -11.82 12.66 11.51
N ILE A 167 -11.16 13.52 10.70
CA ILE A 167 -10.38 14.65 11.21
C ILE A 167 -11.25 15.66 11.96
N ARG A 168 -12.45 15.95 11.44
CA ARG A 168 -13.38 16.85 12.12
C ARG A 168 -13.80 16.32 13.50
N ASP A 169 -14.14 15.02 13.58
CA ASP A 169 -14.55 14.38 14.82
C ASP A 169 -13.38 14.36 15.82
N LEU A 170 -12.16 14.05 15.35
CA LEU A 170 -10.95 14.06 16.17
C LEU A 170 -10.57 15.48 16.65
N ALA A 171 -10.58 16.46 15.76
CA ALA A 171 -10.30 17.85 16.10
C ALA A 171 -11.25 18.38 17.18
N LYS A 172 -12.54 18.00 17.07
CA LYS A 172 -13.55 18.37 18.08
C LYS A 172 -13.29 17.72 19.45
N SER A 173 -12.87 16.45 19.48
CA SER A 173 -12.54 15.77 20.75
C SER A 173 -11.31 16.36 21.43
N GLU A 174 -10.33 16.83 20.63
CA GLU A 174 -9.10 17.46 21.13
C GLU A 174 -9.24 18.98 21.37
N GLY A 175 -10.39 19.58 21.10
CA GLY A 175 -10.63 21.00 21.24
C GLY A 175 -9.78 21.88 20.28
N LYS A 176 -9.38 21.34 19.14
CA LYS A 176 -8.56 21.98 18.12
C LYS A 176 -9.39 22.43 16.93
N GLN A 177 -8.92 23.45 16.23
CA GLN A 177 -9.49 23.88 14.95
C GLN A 177 -8.53 23.47 13.85
N ILE A 178 -9.01 22.67 12.89
CA ILE A 178 -8.17 22.10 11.86
C ILE A 178 -8.85 22.19 10.49
N ASN A 179 -8.12 22.72 9.53
CA ASN A 179 -8.47 22.70 8.11
C ASN A 179 -7.73 21.53 7.44
N LEU A 180 -8.47 20.62 6.83
CA LEU A 180 -7.92 19.51 6.06
C LEU A 180 -7.96 19.83 4.57
N MET A 181 -6.78 19.94 3.95
CA MET A 181 -6.63 20.09 2.50
C MET A 181 -6.29 18.73 1.89
N ILE A 182 -7.01 18.32 0.84
CA ILE A 182 -6.79 17.06 0.15
C ILE A 182 -6.53 17.32 -1.33
N GLU A 183 -5.43 16.77 -1.84
CA GLU A 183 -4.98 16.92 -3.23
C GLU A 183 -4.66 15.56 -3.86
N GLY A 184 -4.77 15.45 -5.20
CA GLY A 184 -4.41 14.23 -5.94
C GLY A 184 -5.38 13.07 -5.76
N LYS A 185 -6.66 13.34 -5.53
CA LYS A 185 -7.71 12.33 -5.35
C LYS A 185 -7.89 11.41 -6.56
N GLU A 186 -7.58 11.94 -7.73
CA GLU A 186 -7.64 11.26 -9.03
C GLU A 186 -6.49 10.29 -9.28
N ILE A 187 -5.45 10.31 -8.45
CA ILE A 187 -4.32 9.39 -8.58
C ILE A 187 -4.82 7.96 -8.35
N GLU A 188 -4.45 7.09 -9.27
CA GLU A 188 -4.81 5.69 -9.21
C GLU A 188 -3.70 4.85 -8.57
N LEU A 189 -4.09 3.87 -7.78
CA LEU A 189 -3.21 2.94 -7.08
C LEU A 189 -3.80 1.54 -7.15
N ASP A 190 -2.96 0.51 -7.12
CA ASP A 190 -3.43 -0.86 -7.01
C ASP A 190 -4.35 -1.03 -5.81
N ARG A 191 -5.47 -1.75 -6.01
CA ARG A 191 -6.49 -1.91 -4.98
C ARG A 191 -5.95 -2.53 -3.70
N THR A 192 -5.10 -3.57 -3.79
CA THR A 192 -4.53 -4.21 -2.60
C THR A 192 -3.66 -3.23 -1.81
N VAL A 193 -2.84 -2.45 -2.51
CA VAL A 193 -2.02 -1.42 -1.89
C VAL A 193 -2.93 -0.38 -1.22
N LEU A 194 -4.00 0.05 -1.90
CA LEU A 194 -4.94 1.03 -1.38
C LEU A 194 -5.64 0.54 -0.10
N ASP A 195 -6.11 -0.70 -0.09
CA ASP A 195 -6.79 -1.29 1.07
C ASP A 195 -5.83 -1.39 2.29
N GLU A 196 -4.55 -1.69 2.04
CA GLU A 196 -3.52 -1.88 3.08
C GLU A 196 -2.94 -0.58 3.64
N ILE A 197 -2.96 0.54 2.88
CA ILE A 197 -2.46 1.83 3.37
C ILE A 197 -3.49 2.62 4.18
N GLY A 198 -4.75 2.18 4.19
CA GLY A 198 -5.81 2.88 4.89
C GLY A 198 -5.52 3.11 6.37
N ASP A 199 -5.13 2.05 7.09
CA ASP A 199 -4.82 2.11 8.52
C ASP A 199 -3.55 2.93 8.82
N PRO A 200 -2.41 2.77 8.09
CA PRO A 200 -1.27 3.67 8.18
C PRO A 200 -1.63 5.15 8.03
N LEU A 201 -2.44 5.52 7.02
CA LEU A 201 -2.84 6.90 6.80
C LEU A 201 -3.72 7.45 7.93
N VAL A 202 -4.66 6.65 8.45
CA VAL A 202 -5.45 7.01 9.64
C VAL A 202 -4.53 7.32 10.81
N HIS A 203 -3.49 6.50 11.03
CA HIS A 203 -2.55 6.70 12.12
C HIS A 203 -1.70 7.96 11.94
N LEU A 204 -1.19 8.22 10.74
CA LEU A 204 -0.43 9.43 10.41
C LEU A 204 -1.25 10.70 10.59
N LEU A 205 -2.49 10.70 10.06
CA LEU A 205 -3.41 11.82 10.21
C LEU A 205 -3.78 12.06 11.68
N ARG A 206 -3.98 11.01 12.46
CA ARG A 206 -4.21 11.12 13.90
C ARG A 206 -2.99 11.72 14.59
N ASN A 207 -1.78 11.28 14.30
CA ASN A 207 -0.56 11.85 14.88
C ASN A 207 -0.40 13.34 14.54
N ALA A 208 -0.72 13.74 13.31
CA ALA A 208 -0.71 15.15 12.93
C ALA A 208 -1.69 15.98 13.80
N VAL A 209 -2.90 15.46 14.04
CA VAL A 209 -3.90 16.13 14.87
C VAL A 209 -3.52 16.12 16.34
N ASP A 210 -3.21 14.94 16.92
CA ASP A 210 -3.02 14.78 18.36
C ASP A 210 -1.72 15.41 18.83
N HIS A 211 -0.64 15.17 18.09
CA HIS A 211 0.72 15.52 18.51
C HIS A 211 1.37 16.64 17.68
N GLY A 212 0.97 16.81 16.41
CA GLY A 212 1.48 17.85 15.52
C GLY A 212 0.88 19.20 15.85
N ILE A 213 -0.42 19.38 15.60
CA ILE A 213 -1.13 20.64 15.76
C ILE A 213 -1.29 21.00 17.25
N GLU A 214 -0.92 22.23 17.60
CA GLU A 214 -1.08 22.81 18.93
C GLU A 214 -2.54 23.24 19.17
N SER A 215 -2.90 23.48 20.45
CA SER A 215 -4.18 24.08 20.80
C SER A 215 -4.28 25.51 20.21
N PRO A 216 -5.48 26.04 19.95
CA PRO A 216 -5.66 27.39 19.40
C PRO A 216 -4.97 28.47 20.24
N GLN A 217 -4.90 28.28 21.56
CA GLN A 217 -4.25 29.20 22.49
C GLN A 217 -2.72 29.16 22.38
N GLU A 218 -2.14 27.99 22.21
CA GLU A 218 -0.70 27.79 22.00
C GLU A 218 -0.27 28.35 20.64
N ARG A 219 -1.08 28.10 19.60
CA ARG A 219 -0.83 28.65 18.24
C ARG A 219 -0.82 30.18 18.25
N ALA A 220 -1.80 30.79 18.91
CA ALA A 220 -1.85 32.25 19.04
C ALA A 220 -0.61 32.80 19.77
N LYS A 221 -0.09 32.12 20.82
CA LYS A 221 1.15 32.50 21.50
C LYS A 221 2.38 32.39 20.61
N ALA A 222 2.38 31.41 19.72
CA ALA A 222 3.44 31.21 18.71
C ALA A 222 3.32 32.12 17.48
N GLY A 223 2.30 33.00 17.41
CA GLY A 223 2.06 33.87 16.26
C GLY A 223 1.47 33.15 15.03
N LYS A 224 0.94 31.94 15.20
CA LYS A 224 0.28 31.16 14.16
C LYS A 224 -1.23 31.41 14.12
N SER A 225 -1.88 31.07 13.00
CA SER A 225 -3.35 31.04 12.89
C SER A 225 -3.94 30.12 13.96
N PRO A 226 -5.05 30.49 14.63
CA PRO A 226 -5.75 29.59 15.54
C PRO A 226 -6.19 28.28 14.90
N GLU A 227 -6.49 28.28 13.60
CA GLU A 227 -6.79 27.11 12.81
C GLU A 227 -5.50 26.52 12.24
N GLY A 228 -5.24 25.23 12.57
CA GLY A 228 -4.12 24.46 12.04
C GLY A 228 -4.42 23.88 10.66
N LEU A 229 -3.39 23.73 9.84
CA LEU A 229 -3.48 23.14 8.52
C LEU A 229 -2.93 21.71 8.55
N VAL A 230 -3.74 20.75 8.11
CA VAL A 230 -3.28 19.39 7.75
C VAL A 230 -3.50 19.22 6.26
N ARG A 231 -2.45 18.88 5.53
CA ARG A 231 -2.50 18.62 4.08
C ARG A 231 -2.24 17.15 3.83
N LEU A 232 -3.13 16.50 3.09
CA LEU A 232 -3.00 15.13 2.58
C LEU A 232 -2.91 15.23 1.07
N ALA A 233 -1.77 14.90 0.50
CA ALA A 233 -1.55 15.01 -0.94
C ALA A 233 -1.07 13.69 -1.52
N ALA A 234 -1.58 13.32 -2.69
CA ALA A 234 -1.05 12.23 -3.49
C ALA A 234 -0.50 12.77 -4.81
N SER A 235 0.62 12.23 -5.25
CA SER A 235 1.20 12.55 -6.54
C SER A 235 1.87 11.33 -7.15
N ARG A 236 1.87 11.25 -8.49
CA ARG A 236 2.54 10.17 -9.20
C ARG A 236 3.91 10.61 -9.68
N GLN A 237 4.93 9.83 -9.34
CA GLN A 237 6.30 10.04 -9.82
C GLN A 237 6.78 8.78 -10.54
N ARG A 238 6.75 8.80 -11.88
CA ARG A 238 7.10 7.64 -12.74
C ARG A 238 6.33 6.37 -12.33
N ASN A 239 7.00 5.40 -11.69
CA ASN A 239 6.45 4.12 -11.25
C ASN A 239 6.08 4.07 -9.77
N THR A 240 6.07 5.20 -9.09
CA THR A 240 5.73 5.30 -7.67
C THR A 240 4.64 6.33 -7.43
N VAL A 241 3.86 6.12 -6.39
CA VAL A 241 2.93 7.11 -5.85
C VAL A 241 3.53 7.62 -4.55
N LEU A 242 3.62 8.94 -4.43
CA LEU A 242 3.96 9.62 -3.19
C LEU A 242 2.67 10.07 -2.52
N ILE A 243 2.52 9.73 -1.24
CA ILE A 243 1.44 10.25 -0.40
C ILE A 243 2.09 11.01 0.74
N GLU A 244 1.74 12.27 0.89
CA GLU A 244 2.30 13.16 1.89
C GLU A 244 1.22 13.56 2.89
N VAL A 245 1.53 13.39 4.17
CA VAL A 245 0.76 13.93 5.29
C VAL A 245 1.61 15.04 5.91
N GLN A 246 1.16 16.28 5.77
CA GLN A 246 1.85 17.47 6.27
C GLN A 246 0.98 18.15 7.32
N ASP A 247 1.59 18.61 8.40
CA ASP A 247 1.00 19.52 9.38
C ASP A 247 1.82 20.80 9.52
N ASP A 248 1.18 21.90 9.91
CA ASP A 248 1.80 23.19 10.25
C ASP A 248 1.95 23.37 11.78
N GLY A 249 2.04 22.24 12.49
CA GLY A 249 2.10 22.19 13.94
C GLY A 249 3.46 22.58 14.53
N LYS A 250 3.72 22.10 15.76
CA LYS A 250 4.94 22.44 16.51
C LYS A 250 6.23 21.81 15.96
N GLY A 251 6.11 20.86 15.04
CA GLY A 251 7.25 20.10 14.55
C GLY A 251 7.84 19.15 15.60
N MET A 252 8.95 18.53 15.27
CA MET A 252 9.68 17.61 16.13
C MET A 252 11.08 18.15 16.43
N ASP A 253 11.49 17.99 17.68
CA ASP A 253 12.81 18.37 18.18
C ASP A 253 13.74 17.15 18.14
N PRO A 254 14.75 17.10 17.26
CA PRO A 254 15.66 15.97 17.17
C PRO A 254 16.38 15.65 18.48
N SER A 255 16.70 16.69 19.27
CA SER A 255 17.38 16.51 20.55
C SER A 255 16.51 15.77 21.55
N LYS A 256 15.20 16.10 21.63
CA LYS A 256 14.26 15.39 22.48
C LYS A 256 14.03 13.95 22.05
N LEU A 257 14.06 13.69 20.74
CA LEU A 257 13.94 12.34 20.20
C LEU A 257 15.15 11.49 20.58
N ARG A 258 16.37 12.05 20.49
CA ARG A 258 17.61 11.40 20.97
C ARG A 258 17.52 11.05 22.46
N ASP A 259 17.13 12.01 23.29
CA ASP A 259 16.97 11.81 24.72
C ASP A 259 15.92 10.74 25.06
N ALA A 260 14.82 10.73 24.31
CA ALA A 260 13.77 9.73 24.48
C ALA A 260 14.25 8.32 24.12
N ALA A 261 15.03 8.16 23.05
CA ALA A 261 15.61 6.87 22.64
C ALA A 261 16.53 6.30 23.74
N VAL A 262 17.41 7.14 24.29
CA VAL A 262 18.29 6.74 25.40
C VAL A 262 17.51 6.38 26.66
N LYS A 263 16.53 7.23 27.03
CA LYS A 263 15.70 7.01 28.24
C LYS A 263 14.91 5.70 28.17
N LYS A 264 14.49 5.30 26.97
CA LYS A 264 13.76 4.05 26.73
C LYS A 264 14.67 2.84 26.54
N GLY A 265 15.99 3.02 26.57
CA GLY A 265 16.95 1.93 26.38
C GLY A 265 16.99 1.36 24.97
N LEU A 266 16.50 2.12 23.98
CA LEU A 266 16.51 1.71 22.57
C LEU A 266 17.86 1.88 21.91
N MET A 267 18.64 2.85 22.36
CA MET A 267 19.99 3.16 21.88
C MET A 267 20.85 3.70 23.04
N SER A 268 22.17 3.51 22.93
CA SER A 268 23.15 4.08 23.86
C SER A 268 23.35 5.58 23.62
N LYS A 269 23.88 6.32 24.61
CA LYS A 269 24.21 7.75 24.44
C LYS A 269 25.25 7.99 23.35
N GLU A 270 26.17 7.04 23.17
CA GLU A 270 27.25 7.14 22.18
C GLU A 270 26.72 6.98 20.76
N GLU A 271 25.80 6.04 20.54
CA GLU A 271 25.14 5.82 19.24
C GLU A 271 24.28 7.01 18.85
N VAL A 272 23.44 7.48 19.77
CA VAL A 272 22.53 8.59 19.53
C VAL A 272 23.28 9.90 19.24
N SER A 273 24.47 10.11 19.84
CA SER A 273 25.28 11.32 19.61
C SER A 273 25.88 11.39 18.19
N LYS A 274 25.99 10.27 17.49
CA LYS A 274 26.49 10.21 16.11
C LYS A 274 25.42 10.46 15.05
N LEU A 275 24.14 10.36 15.43
CA LEU A 275 23.02 10.55 14.50
C LEU A 275 22.92 12.01 14.07
N SER A 276 22.75 12.23 12.79
CA SER A 276 22.30 13.52 12.23
C SER A 276 20.88 13.86 12.70
N ASP A 277 20.44 15.10 12.48
CA ASP A 277 19.08 15.50 12.85
C ASP A 277 18.02 14.75 12.02
N GLU A 278 18.29 14.46 10.76
CA GLU A 278 17.40 13.67 9.89
C GLU A 278 17.30 12.20 10.39
N GLU A 279 18.41 11.61 10.79
CA GLU A 279 18.41 10.25 11.38
C GLU A 279 17.70 10.22 12.73
N ALA A 280 17.84 11.28 13.53
CA ALA A 280 17.16 11.39 14.81
C ALA A 280 15.62 11.49 14.65
N LEU A 281 15.12 12.13 13.58
CA LEU A 281 13.69 12.13 13.25
C LEU A 281 13.18 10.72 12.93
N ASN A 282 13.99 9.88 12.30
CA ASN A 282 13.60 8.50 11.96
C ASN A 282 13.48 7.58 13.18
N LEU A 283 13.97 7.99 14.37
CA LEU A 283 13.79 7.25 15.63
C LEU A 283 12.31 7.00 15.99
N ILE A 284 11.38 7.84 15.51
CA ILE A 284 9.94 7.66 15.73
C ILE A 284 9.39 6.35 15.16
N PHE A 285 10.10 5.76 14.20
CA PHE A 285 9.74 4.49 13.57
C PHE A 285 10.35 3.27 14.26
N LEU A 286 11.15 3.45 15.31
CA LEU A 286 11.72 2.34 16.06
C LEU A 286 10.63 1.60 16.84
N PRO A 287 10.65 0.26 16.86
CA PRO A 287 9.76 -0.53 17.69
C PRO A 287 9.88 -0.09 19.16
N GLY A 288 8.73 0.19 19.78
CA GLY A 288 8.68 0.65 21.19
C GLY A 288 9.02 2.13 21.41
N PHE A 289 9.29 2.92 20.36
CA PHE A 289 9.52 4.35 20.51
C PHE A 289 8.24 5.14 20.85
N SER A 290 7.05 4.68 20.44
CA SER A 290 5.78 5.36 20.73
C SER A 290 5.56 5.52 22.24
N THR A 291 5.10 6.71 22.67
CA THR A 291 4.96 7.08 24.08
C THR A 291 3.64 6.67 24.69
N ASN A 292 2.66 6.26 23.91
CA ASN A 292 1.32 5.94 24.40
C ASN A 292 1.21 4.48 24.80
N SER A 293 1.40 4.21 26.10
CA SER A 293 1.03 2.96 26.79
C SER A 293 -0.49 2.81 26.98
N VAL A 294 -1.29 3.74 26.50
CA VAL A 294 -2.75 3.68 26.62
C VAL A 294 -3.30 3.02 25.36
N ILE A 295 -3.66 1.75 25.53
CA ILE A 295 -4.50 1.01 24.56
C ILE A 295 -5.86 1.72 24.57
N THR A 296 -6.08 2.64 23.64
CA THR A 296 -7.41 3.22 23.44
C THR A 296 -8.25 2.23 22.64
N ASP A 297 -9.38 1.85 23.21
CA ASP A 297 -10.35 0.84 22.79
C ASP A 297 -10.97 1.01 21.38
N VAL A 298 -10.56 2.00 20.59
CA VAL A 298 -11.18 2.30 19.28
C VAL A 298 -10.50 1.58 18.10
N SER A 299 -9.29 1.04 18.30
CA SER A 299 -8.62 0.20 17.28
C SER A 299 -7.90 -0.91 18.01
N GLY A 300 -8.54 -1.97 18.40
CA GLY A 300 -8.08 -3.12 19.21
C GLY A 300 -6.66 -3.70 18.92
N ARG A 301 -5.74 -2.90 18.43
CA ARG A 301 -4.32 -3.17 18.18
C ARG A 301 -3.55 -1.87 18.44
N GLY A 302 -2.58 -1.90 19.34
CA GLY A 302 -1.63 -0.81 19.58
C GLY A 302 -0.83 -0.53 18.30
N VAL A 303 -1.38 0.30 17.39
CA VAL A 303 -0.73 0.64 16.11
C VAL A 303 0.18 1.83 16.39
N GLY A 304 1.49 1.61 16.34
CA GLY A 304 2.53 2.65 16.40
C GLY A 304 3.02 3.06 15.02
N MET A 305 3.92 4.06 14.97
CA MET A 305 4.58 4.49 13.73
C MET A 305 5.47 3.37 13.15
N ASP A 306 6.01 2.51 13.99
CA ASP A 306 6.74 1.28 13.64
C ASP A 306 5.88 0.32 12.81
N VAL A 307 4.63 0.08 13.23
CA VAL A 307 3.68 -0.78 12.52
C VAL A 307 3.31 -0.15 11.16
N ALA A 308 3.11 1.17 11.11
CA ALA A 308 2.83 1.87 9.86
C ALA A 308 4.01 1.74 8.88
N LYS A 309 5.25 1.91 9.35
CA LYS A 309 6.46 1.73 8.55
C LYS A 309 6.58 0.29 8.03
N THR A 310 6.50 -0.70 8.92
CA THR A 310 6.58 -2.12 8.54
C THR A 310 5.53 -2.49 7.48
N LYS A 311 4.31 -1.92 7.60
CA LYS A 311 3.25 -2.16 6.63
C LYS A 311 3.58 -1.59 5.25
N ILE A 312 4.08 -0.37 5.20
CA ILE A 312 4.50 0.27 3.93
C ILE A 312 5.67 -0.48 3.30
N GLU A 313 6.66 -0.87 4.11
CA GLU A 313 7.82 -1.66 3.64
C GLU A 313 7.40 -3.03 3.12
N SER A 314 6.43 -3.70 3.74
CA SER A 314 5.87 -4.97 3.24
C SER A 314 5.17 -4.85 1.88
N LEU A 315 4.74 -3.63 1.52
CA LEU A 315 4.21 -3.30 0.20
C LEU A 315 5.32 -2.92 -0.80
N GLY A 316 6.60 -3.02 -0.41
CA GLY A 316 7.73 -2.58 -1.22
C GLY A 316 7.89 -1.06 -1.29
N GLY A 317 7.23 -0.34 -0.38
CA GLY A 317 7.31 1.11 -0.24
C GLY A 317 8.39 1.56 0.75
N ASN A 318 8.48 2.86 0.92
CA ASN A 318 9.35 3.49 1.91
C ASN A 318 8.61 4.61 2.65
N VAL A 319 9.04 4.90 3.88
CA VAL A 319 8.51 6.00 4.70
C VAL A 319 9.65 6.90 5.10
N SER A 320 9.47 8.19 4.92
CA SER A 320 10.42 9.21 5.39
C SER A 320 9.70 10.32 6.14
N VAL A 321 10.42 11.00 7.02
CA VAL A 321 9.91 12.13 7.80
C VAL A 321 10.86 13.31 7.69
N ARG A 322 10.28 14.49 7.52
CA ARG A 322 10.96 15.78 7.63
C ARG A 322 10.20 16.63 8.61
N SER A 323 10.89 17.34 9.47
CA SER A 323 10.25 18.22 10.45
C SER A 323 11.16 19.38 10.81
N VAL A 324 10.55 20.54 10.98
CA VAL A 324 11.22 21.74 11.45
C VAL A 324 10.48 22.22 12.69
N LEU A 325 11.23 22.42 13.77
CA LEU A 325 10.66 22.86 15.04
C LEU A 325 9.99 24.22 14.87
N GLY A 326 8.72 24.32 15.25
CA GLY A 326 7.89 25.52 15.11
C GLY A 326 7.19 25.68 13.76
N GLU A 327 7.56 24.92 12.71
CA GLU A 327 6.96 25.03 11.37
C GLU A 327 6.03 23.87 11.03
N GLY A 328 6.30 22.67 11.58
CA GLY A 328 5.49 21.47 11.36
C GLY A 328 6.27 20.26 10.91
N SER A 329 5.55 19.26 10.39
CA SER A 329 6.14 18.00 9.94
C SER A 329 5.53 17.53 8.62
N ILE A 330 6.31 16.77 7.85
CA ILE A 330 5.88 16.10 6.63
C ILE A 330 6.30 14.65 6.73
N VAL A 331 5.34 13.74 6.66
CA VAL A 331 5.58 12.30 6.50
C VAL A 331 5.25 11.92 5.07
N THR A 332 6.22 11.37 4.36
CA THR A 332 6.10 10.95 2.96
C THR A 332 6.10 9.44 2.89
N LEU A 333 5.04 8.87 2.33
CA LEU A 333 4.93 7.48 1.95
C LEU A 333 5.24 7.36 0.45
N GLN A 334 6.22 6.56 0.11
CA GLN A 334 6.54 6.23 -1.28
C GLN A 334 6.12 4.79 -1.55
N LEU A 335 5.19 4.60 -2.47
CA LEU A 335 4.59 3.30 -2.76
C LEU A 335 4.81 2.95 -4.23
N PRO A 336 5.13 1.69 -4.56
CA PRO A 336 5.12 1.24 -5.93
C PRO A 336 3.67 1.24 -6.47
N LEU A 337 3.51 1.51 -7.77
CA LEU A 337 2.20 1.42 -8.43
C LEU A 337 1.64 0.01 -8.46
N THR A 338 2.49 -0.99 -8.33
CA THR A 338 2.22 -2.39 -8.60
C THR A 338 2.52 -3.26 -7.37
N ILE A 339 2.03 -4.50 -7.35
CA ILE A 339 2.48 -5.50 -6.39
C ILE A 339 4.00 -5.54 -6.40
N ALA A 340 4.61 -5.45 -5.23
CA ALA A 340 6.04 -5.30 -5.10
C ALA A 340 6.77 -6.51 -5.70
N ILE A 341 7.30 -6.31 -6.90
CA ILE A 341 8.40 -7.12 -7.40
C ILE A 341 9.66 -6.47 -6.85
N ILE A 342 10.34 -7.15 -5.94
CA ILE A 342 11.60 -6.67 -5.39
C ILE A 342 12.76 -7.44 -6.01
N GLN A 343 13.86 -6.74 -6.25
CA GLN A 343 15.12 -7.40 -6.52
C GLN A 343 15.69 -7.92 -5.20
N SER A 344 16.04 -9.19 -5.16
CA SER A 344 16.57 -9.85 -3.98
C SER A 344 17.84 -10.61 -4.31
N LEU A 345 18.77 -10.64 -3.36
CA LEU A 345 19.90 -11.54 -3.39
C LEU A 345 19.43 -12.89 -2.82
N MET A 346 19.45 -13.92 -3.67
CA MET A 346 19.11 -15.28 -3.26
C MET A 346 20.30 -15.92 -2.59
N ILE A 347 20.10 -16.43 -1.40
CA ILE A 347 21.13 -17.09 -0.59
C ILE A 347 20.66 -18.48 -0.16
N LYS A 348 21.60 -19.35 0.14
CA LYS A 348 21.33 -20.63 0.76
C LYS A 348 21.98 -20.71 2.13
N THR A 349 21.22 -21.19 3.12
CA THR A 349 21.69 -21.36 4.49
C THR A 349 21.00 -22.59 5.09
N ALA A 350 21.77 -23.49 5.68
CA ALA A 350 21.29 -24.74 6.28
C ALA A 350 20.42 -25.59 5.34
N GLY A 351 20.74 -25.58 4.04
CA GLY A 351 20.01 -26.32 3.01
C GLY A 351 18.78 -25.62 2.45
N GLU A 352 18.30 -24.56 3.09
CA GLU A 352 17.12 -23.79 2.69
C GLU A 352 17.50 -22.52 1.93
N THR A 353 16.61 -22.07 1.05
CA THR A 353 16.79 -20.86 0.24
C THR A 353 16.05 -19.69 0.86
N TYR A 354 16.75 -18.55 0.99
CA TYR A 354 16.19 -17.28 1.50
C TYR A 354 16.47 -16.16 0.52
N ALA A 355 15.64 -15.11 0.58
CA ALA A 355 15.80 -13.91 -0.23
C ALA A 355 16.13 -12.71 0.67
N ILE A 356 17.23 -12.00 0.40
CA ILE A 356 17.57 -10.72 1.04
C ILE A 356 17.21 -9.61 0.07
N PRO A 357 16.32 -8.65 0.43
CA PRO A 357 16.02 -7.50 -0.42
C PRO A 357 17.32 -6.74 -0.76
N LEU A 358 17.52 -6.47 -2.05
CA LEU A 358 18.78 -5.91 -2.55
C LEU A 358 19.05 -4.49 -2.04
N ASN A 359 18.01 -3.75 -1.68
CA ASN A 359 18.11 -2.43 -1.05
C ASN A 359 18.80 -2.45 0.34
N ASN A 360 18.83 -3.61 1.00
CA ASN A 360 19.53 -3.78 2.27
C ASN A 360 20.94 -4.35 2.09
N VAL A 361 21.30 -4.80 0.88
CA VAL A 361 22.59 -5.41 0.60
C VAL A 361 23.58 -4.35 0.13
N VAL A 362 24.69 -4.22 0.84
CA VAL A 362 25.80 -3.33 0.46
C VAL A 362 26.75 -4.02 -0.52
N ARG A 363 27.13 -5.26 -0.19
CA ARG A 363 28.02 -6.10 -1.00
C ARG A 363 28.11 -7.53 -0.45
N ASP A 364 28.69 -8.41 -1.21
CA ASP A 364 29.12 -9.74 -0.78
C ASP A 364 30.65 -9.82 -0.74
N VAL A 365 31.18 -10.64 0.15
CA VAL A 365 32.66 -10.82 0.35
C VAL A 365 32.93 -12.26 0.74
N GLY A 366 33.91 -12.87 0.04
CA GLY A 366 34.52 -14.13 0.50
C GLY A 366 35.58 -13.87 1.57
N ILE A 367 35.51 -14.58 2.69
CA ILE A 367 36.48 -14.48 3.79
C ILE A 367 37.01 -15.86 4.14
N LYS A 368 38.20 -15.90 4.81
CA LYS A 368 38.69 -17.13 5.39
C LYS A 368 38.30 -17.23 6.86
N SER A 369 38.02 -18.44 7.32
CA SER A 369 37.65 -18.69 8.73
C SER A 369 38.72 -18.16 9.70
N GLN A 370 40.00 -18.17 9.32
CA GLN A 370 41.11 -17.64 10.12
C GLN A 370 41.08 -16.11 10.30
N ASP A 371 40.38 -15.38 9.45
CA ASP A 371 40.30 -13.92 9.50
C ASP A 371 39.24 -13.45 10.52
N ILE A 372 38.42 -14.38 11.01
CA ILE A 372 37.39 -14.11 12.01
C ILE A 372 38.06 -13.98 13.39
N LYS A 373 37.75 -12.92 14.09
CA LYS A 373 38.15 -12.66 15.47
C LYS A 373 36.95 -12.61 16.37
N THR A 374 37.12 -12.94 17.63
CA THR A 374 36.09 -12.82 18.63
C THR A 374 36.41 -11.66 19.56
N ILE A 375 35.48 -10.70 19.68
CA ILE A 375 35.55 -9.57 20.59
C ILE A 375 34.31 -9.64 21.50
N GLU A 376 34.51 -9.76 22.80
CA GLU A 376 33.40 -9.85 23.79
C GLU A 376 32.39 -10.97 23.49
N GLY A 377 32.82 -12.07 22.89
CA GLY A 377 31.95 -13.19 22.52
C GLY A 377 31.26 -13.06 21.17
N GLN A 378 31.46 -11.95 20.45
CA GLN A 378 30.90 -11.72 19.12
C GLN A 378 31.95 -11.93 18.04
N GLU A 379 31.60 -12.67 16.99
CA GLU A 379 32.46 -12.83 15.80
C GLU A 379 32.52 -11.51 15.03
N VAL A 380 33.73 -11.11 14.65
CA VAL A 380 33.97 -9.89 13.88
C VAL A 380 35.05 -10.12 12.83
N ILE A 381 35.04 -9.33 11.78
CA ILE A 381 36.12 -9.29 10.79
C ILE A 381 36.56 -7.85 10.55
N LEU A 382 37.82 -7.66 10.22
CA LEU A 382 38.34 -6.36 9.80
C LEU A 382 38.22 -6.26 8.28
N LEU A 383 37.27 -5.42 7.80
CA LEU A 383 37.02 -5.24 6.39
C LEU A 383 37.32 -3.79 5.99
N ARG A 384 38.38 -3.59 5.18
CA ARG A 384 38.83 -2.24 4.73
C ARG A 384 39.12 -1.25 5.85
N GLY A 385 39.51 -1.70 7.04
CA GLY A 385 39.81 -0.85 8.18
C GLY A 385 38.64 -0.65 9.15
N GLU A 386 37.45 -1.15 8.82
CA GLU A 386 36.27 -1.14 9.68
C GLU A 386 36.05 -2.51 10.32
N VAL A 387 35.60 -2.53 11.56
CA VAL A 387 35.23 -3.76 12.26
C VAL A 387 33.79 -4.08 11.92
N LEU A 388 33.59 -5.19 11.21
CA LEU A 388 32.25 -5.67 10.80
C LEU A 388 31.81 -6.80 11.72
N PRO A 389 30.76 -6.66 12.50
CA PRO A 389 30.14 -7.75 13.25
C PRO A 389 29.62 -8.83 12.29
N LEU A 390 29.92 -10.10 12.62
CA LEU A 390 29.42 -11.23 11.87
C LEU A 390 28.26 -11.90 12.61
N LEU A 391 27.26 -12.27 11.85
CA LEU A 391 26.08 -12.96 12.32
C LEU A 391 25.91 -14.23 11.48
N ARG A 392 25.93 -15.37 12.13
CA ARG A 392 25.67 -16.65 11.45
C ARG A 392 24.18 -16.81 11.22
N LEU A 393 23.74 -16.71 9.99
CA LEU A 393 22.33 -16.71 9.65
C LEU A 393 21.61 -18.01 10.06
N ASN A 394 22.29 -19.16 9.97
CA ASN A 394 21.81 -20.43 10.47
C ASN A 394 21.47 -20.42 11.97
N SER A 395 22.32 -19.75 12.77
CA SER A 395 22.09 -19.64 14.22
C SER A 395 20.96 -18.69 14.55
N ILE A 396 20.81 -17.59 13.79
CA ILE A 396 19.72 -16.64 14.00
C ILE A 396 18.36 -17.25 13.63
N LEU A 397 18.33 -18.05 12.56
CA LEU A 397 17.11 -18.72 12.08
C LEU A 397 16.82 -20.04 12.81
N ASP A 398 17.61 -20.36 13.82
CA ASP A 398 17.45 -21.58 14.66
C ASP A 398 17.47 -22.88 13.82
N CYS A 399 18.25 -22.86 12.72
CA CYS A 399 18.38 -24.00 11.82
C CYS A 399 19.43 -24.97 12.36
N PRO A 400 19.08 -26.26 12.56
CA PRO A 400 20.05 -27.27 12.98
C PRO A 400 21.09 -27.48 11.86
N VAL A 401 22.36 -27.26 12.15
CA VAL A 401 23.43 -27.42 11.18
C VAL A 401 24.50 -28.34 11.76
N GLU A 402 24.97 -29.29 10.94
CA GLU A 402 26.29 -29.85 11.12
C GLU A 402 27.30 -28.74 10.81
N VAL A 403 28.15 -28.45 11.79
CA VAL A 403 29.21 -27.42 11.67
C VAL A 403 30.18 -27.89 10.59
N ASP A 404 30.01 -27.37 9.39
CA ASP A 404 30.94 -27.60 8.28
C ASP A 404 32.06 -26.57 8.46
N ASP A 405 33.26 -27.06 8.87
CA ASP A 405 34.49 -26.25 9.03
C ASP A 405 35.00 -25.84 7.62
N LYS A 406 34.26 -25.04 6.92
CA LYS A 406 34.66 -24.50 5.61
C LYS A 406 35.81 -23.49 5.82
N GLU A 407 36.91 -23.71 5.11
CA GLU A 407 38.05 -22.77 5.07
C GLU A 407 37.65 -21.39 4.53
N ASN A 408 36.73 -21.37 3.57
CA ASN A 408 36.20 -20.16 2.93
C ASN A 408 34.73 -19.98 3.25
N LEU A 409 34.38 -18.83 3.77
CA LEU A 409 33.00 -18.43 4.11
C LEU A 409 32.57 -17.29 3.22
N ILE A 410 31.28 -17.23 2.95
CA ILE A 410 30.65 -16.13 2.19
C ILE A 410 29.92 -15.24 3.18
N VAL A 411 30.17 -13.95 3.10
CA VAL A 411 29.52 -12.93 3.94
C VAL A 411 28.78 -11.94 3.07
N VAL A 412 27.48 -11.80 3.33
CA VAL A 412 26.65 -10.74 2.76
C VAL A 412 26.64 -9.57 3.73
N VAL A 413 27.22 -8.45 3.32
CA VAL A 413 27.22 -7.22 4.12
C VAL A 413 25.90 -6.52 3.92
N VAL A 414 25.15 -6.33 4.99
CA VAL A 414 23.86 -5.64 5.02
C VAL A 414 23.96 -4.38 5.84
N GLU A 415 23.11 -3.41 5.52
CA GLU A 415 23.01 -2.14 6.24
C GLU A 415 21.70 -2.05 7.00
N LYS A 416 21.78 -1.61 8.26
CA LYS A 416 20.65 -1.23 9.10
C LYS A 416 20.99 0.06 9.84
N MET A 417 20.22 1.12 9.58
CA MET A 417 20.37 2.43 10.24
C MET A 417 21.80 2.97 10.24
N GLY A 418 22.50 2.89 9.09
CA GLY A 418 23.87 3.34 8.95
C GLY A 418 24.93 2.40 9.54
N ASN A 419 24.56 1.29 10.20
CA ASN A 419 25.47 0.28 10.70
C ASN A 419 25.53 -0.91 9.75
N HIS A 420 26.74 -1.44 9.55
CA HIS A 420 26.97 -2.60 8.71
C HIS A 420 27.07 -3.88 9.55
N PHE A 421 26.46 -4.96 9.06
CA PHE A 421 26.53 -6.31 9.63
C PHE A 421 26.86 -7.31 8.52
N GLY A 422 27.57 -8.35 8.84
CA GLY A 422 27.89 -9.42 7.90
C GLY A 422 27.10 -10.69 8.19
N PHE A 423 26.21 -11.11 7.30
CA PHE A 423 25.57 -12.42 7.38
C PHE A 423 26.45 -13.49 6.76
N VAL A 424 26.85 -14.47 7.56
CA VAL A 424 27.54 -15.66 7.07
C VAL A 424 26.52 -16.61 6.47
N VAL A 425 26.68 -16.94 5.17
CA VAL A 425 25.81 -17.80 4.40
C VAL A 425 26.57 -18.95 3.73
N ASP A 426 25.86 -20.02 3.36
CA ASP A 426 26.50 -21.20 2.76
C ASP A 426 26.80 -21.02 1.28
N GLU A 427 25.90 -20.34 0.54
CA GLU A 427 26.00 -20.17 -0.91
C GLU A 427 25.25 -18.91 -1.36
N LEU A 428 25.76 -18.25 -2.41
CA LEU A 428 25.07 -17.19 -3.13
C LEU A 428 24.50 -17.76 -4.44
N LEU A 429 23.19 -17.65 -4.61
CA LEU A 429 22.50 -18.13 -5.80
C LEU A 429 22.34 -17.03 -6.86
N GLY A 430 22.71 -15.78 -6.51
CA GLY A 430 22.64 -14.61 -7.40
C GLY A 430 21.44 -13.72 -7.14
N GLN A 431 21.30 -12.68 -7.97
CA GLN A 431 20.20 -11.72 -7.88
C GLN A 431 19.00 -12.23 -8.67
N GLN A 432 17.81 -12.08 -8.11
CA GLN A 432 16.56 -12.49 -8.73
C GLN A 432 15.43 -11.52 -8.36
N GLU A 433 14.54 -11.27 -9.31
CA GLU A 433 13.27 -10.60 -9.03
C GLU A 433 12.31 -11.59 -8.36
N VAL A 434 11.73 -11.18 -7.26
CA VAL A 434 10.77 -11.99 -6.50
C VAL A 434 9.51 -11.19 -6.22
N ILE A 435 8.35 -11.88 -6.22
CA ILE A 435 7.06 -11.28 -5.89
C ILE A 435 6.85 -11.48 -4.39
N ILE A 436 6.69 -10.40 -3.63
CA ILE A 436 6.37 -10.49 -2.21
C ILE A 436 4.91 -10.89 -2.04
N LYS A 437 4.69 -11.98 -1.31
CA LYS A 437 3.37 -12.35 -0.77
C LYS A 437 3.40 -12.18 0.73
N SER A 438 2.43 -11.45 1.28
CA SER A 438 2.29 -11.30 2.73
C SER A 438 1.99 -12.63 3.40
N LEU A 439 2.53 -12.84 4.60
CA LEU A 439 2.28 -14.03 5.42
C LEU A 439 0.97 -13.82 6.20
N ASP A 440 -0.18 -14.16 5.60
CA ASP A 440 -1.52 -13.83 6.13
C ASP A 440 -1.96 -14.63 7.35
N SER A 441 -1.26 -15.70 7.73
CA SER A 441 -1.64 -16.46 8.92
C SER A 441 -1.21 -15.75 10.21
N LYS A 442 -2.08 -15.75 11.24
CA LYS A 442 -1.77 -15.18 12.56
C LYS A 442 -0.50 -15.75 13.18
N VAL A 443 -0.15 -16.99 12.87
CA VAL A 443 1.03 -17.69 13.36
C VAL A 443 2.29 -17.17 12.69
N LEU A 444 2.25 -16.94 11.37
CA LEU A 444 3.40 -16.51 10.58
C LEU A 444 3.70 -15.00 10.77
N ARG A 445 2.69 -14.18 11.06
CA ARG A 445 2.86 -12.75 11.39
C ARG A 445 3.63 -12.51 12.69
N SER A 446 3.72 -13.50 13.57
CA SER A 446 4.48 -13.40 14.83
C SER A 446 5.94 -13.79 14.69
N LEU A 447 6.36 -14.34 13.57
CA LEU A 447 7.75 -14.70 13.31
C LEU A 447 8.56 -13.43 13.00
N LYS A 448 9.49 -13.10 13.88
CA LYS A 448 10.47 -12.05 13.65
C LYS A 448 11.48 -12.50 12.57
N GLY A 449 12.01 -11.55 11.81
CA GLY A 449 13.05 -11.82 10.82
C GLY A 449 12.55 -12.09 9.40
N PHE A 450 11.21 -12.06 9.15
CA PHE A 450 10.65 -12.31 7.84
C PHE A 450 9.70 -11.19 7.40
N ALA A 451 9.96 -10.64 6.20
CA ALA A 451 9.13 -9.61 5.56
C ALA A 451 7.97 -10.21 4.76
N GLY A 452 8.09 -11.47 4.34
CA GLY A 452 7.11 -12.14 3.50
C GLY A 452 7.63 -13.46 2.94
N ALA A 453 6.95 -13.98 1.95
CA ALA A 453 7.38 -15.16 1.20
C ALA A 453 7.22 -14.95 -0.31
N THR A 454 7.97 -15.70 -1.08
CA THR A 454 7.82 -15.81 -2.53
C THR A 454 7.78 -17.29 -2.94
N ILE A 455 7.34 -17.53 -4.17
CA ILE A 455 7.40 -18.87 -4.79
C ILE A 455 8.44 -18.79 -5.89
N LEU A 456 9.44 -19.65 -5.80
CA LEU A 456 10.49 -19.76 -6.81
C LEU A 456 10.00 -20.49 -8.07
N GLY A 457 10.76 -20.40 -9.16
CA GLY A 457 10.42 -21.04 -10.43
C GLY A 457 10.30 -22.57 -10.40
N ASP A 458 10.84 -23.22 -9.39
CA ASP A 458 10.71 -24.67 -9.12
C ASP A 458 9.49 -25.04 -8.26
N GLY A 459 8.71 -24.02 -7.82
CA GLY A 459 7.56 -24.19 -6.94
C GLY A 459 7.91 -24.16 -5.44
N THR A 460 9.18 -24.02 -5.08
CA THR A 460 9.63 -23.94 -3.69
C THR A 460 9.21 -22.61 -3.06
N VAL A 461 8.71 -22.65 -1.83
CA VAL A 461 8.45 -21.42 -1.06
C VAL A 461 9.76 -20.90 -0.50
N CYS A 462 10.07 -19.65 -0.79
CA CYS A 462 11.25 -18.97 -0.27
C CYS A 462 10.82 -17.83 0.65
N LEU A 463 11.39 -17.77 1.86
CA LEU A 463 11.12 -16.71 2.81
C LEU A 463 12.01 -15.50 2.52
N ILE A 464 11.41 -14.31 2.62
CA ILE A 464 12.11 -13.03 2.43
C ILE A 464 12.49 -12.50 3.79
N LEU A 465 13.79 -12.25 3.97
CA LEU A 465 14.35 -11.80 5.26
C LEU A 465 14.06 -10.31 5.50
N ASP A 466 13.68 -9.99 6.71
CA ASP A 466 13.54 -8.62 7.21
C ASP A 466 14.76 -8.26 8.06
N ILE A 467 15.69 -7.54 7.48
CA ILE A 467 16.92 -7.11 8.14
C ILE A 467 16.63 -6.22 9.34
N GLY A 468 15.54 -5.44 9.27
CA GLY A 468 15.09 -4.56 10.35
C GLY A 468 14.76 -5.27 11.65
N THR A 469 14.27 -6.50 11.59
CA THR A 469 13.84 -7.29 12.76
C THR A 469 14.77 -8.45 13.09
N LEU A 470 15.69 -8.77 12.19
CA LEU A 470 16.62 -9.91 12.30
C LEU A 470 17.89 -9.56 13.11
N VAL A 471 18.31 -8.28 13.05
CA VAL A 471 19.53 -7.75 13.71
C VAL A 471 19.18 -6.78 14.82
#